data_46c2fe679e312b1370cc33fd764d6012
#
_entry.id   46c2fe679e312b1370cc33fd764d6012
#
_cell.length_a   1.000
_cell.length_b   1.000
_cell.length_c   1.000
_cell.angle_alpha   90.00
_cell.angle_beta   90.00
_cell.angle_gamma   90.00
#
_symmetry.space_group_name_H-M   'P 1'
#
loop_
_entity.id
_entity.type
_entity.pdbx_description
1 polymer ?
#
loop_
_entity_poly.entity_id
_entity_poly.type
_entity_poly.pdbx_seq_one_letter_code
_entity_poly.pdbx_strand_id
1 'polypeptide(L)'
;MTSSELETPPLDTARLLAERGDLDAAARILGELAADPDGPDRAQAAVGLAVVLEQSGDVEGARAAARTALATGHPEYAAQAACHLAQGFEREGREEQARGAWQAVLGVGTAAYVPLAHLALARLATRAEHLEEAEKEFRAAMETGAHGGEERIGAQAAAELAELMMDHAEPGAAAEVLLDALEFAPGDEVPGLRVQLGIAHLELACAEFAESVEGGADAGTSALAIELLARTLPLRGRAEDAGRVWSYGLEHEDETLAAEVRLRYHRDA
;
A
#
# COMPACT_ATOMS: atom_id res chain seq x y z
N MET A 1 25.39 52.99 -17.91
CA MET A 1 24.18 52.21 -17.51
C MET A 1 24.40 50.81 -18.04
N THR A 2 25.01 49.99 -17.19
CA THR A 2 25.25 48.56 -17.51
C THR A 2 23.93 47.80 -17.23
N SER A 3 23.30 47.29 -18.30
CA SER A 3 22.22 46.33 -18.20
C SER A 3 22.75 45.10 -17.48
N SER A 4 22.40 44.95 -16.22
CA SER A 4 22.49 43.67 -15.54
C SER A 4 21.47 42.79 -16.24
N GLU A 5 21.92 41.98 -17.19
CA GLU A 5 21.15 40.82 -17.65
C GLU A 5 20.92 39.97 -16.39
N LEU A 6 19.69 39.82 -16.02
CA LEU A 6 19.26 38.86 -14.99
C LEU A 6 19.62 37.46 -15.54
N GLU A 7 20.84 37.00 -15.26
CA GLU A 7 21.23 35.61 -15.56
C GLU A 7 20.29 34.69 -14.80
N THR A 8 19.60 33.84 -15.52
CA THR A 8 18.76 32.81 -14.92
C THR A 8 19.63 31.94 -14.03
N PRO A 9 19.20 31.64 -12.77
CA PRO A 9 19.99 30.81 -11.87
C PRO A 9 20.37 29.48 -12.54
N PRO A 10 21.58 28.95 -12.31
CA PRO A 10 22.03 27.73 -12.98
C PRO A 10 21.10 26.54 -12.81
N LEU A 11 20.46 26.37 -11.64
CA LEU A 11 19.45 25.34 -11.41
C LEU A 11 18.22 25.48 -12.31
N ASP A 12 17.69 26.70 -12.47
CA ASP A 12 16.58 26.97 -13.34
C ASP A 12 16.93 26.74 -14.81
N THR A 13 18.15 27.10 -15.19
CA THR A 13 18.70 26.85 -16.53
C THR A 13 18.75 25.34 -16.82
N ALA A 14 19.27 24.55 -15.86
CA ALA A 14 19.36 23.11 -15.99
C ALA A 14 17.96 22.46 -16.10
N ARG A 15 16.99 22.95 -15.31
CA ARG A 15 15.59 22.48 -15.38
C ARG A 15 14.99 22.75 -16.75
N LEU A 16 15.12 23.95 -17.27
CA LEU A 16 14.61 24.33 -18.60
C LEU A 16 15.25 23.50 -19.72
N LEU A 17 16.54 23.17 -19.61
CA LEU A 17 17.22 22.29 -20.56
C LEU A 17 16.67 20.88 -20.51
N ALA A 18 16.47 20.32 -19.30
CA ALA A 18 15.87 18.99 -19.13
C ALA A 18 14.44 18.92 -19.69
N GLU A 19 13.61 19.93 -19.43
CA GLU A 19 12.25 20.05 -19.97
C GLU A 19 12.22 20.09 -21.51
N ARG A 20 13.28 20.62 -22.14
CA ARG A 20 13.46 20.67 -23.60
C ARG A 20 14.08 19.39 -24.18
N GLY A 21 14.48 18.45 -23.32
CA GLY A 21 15.13 17.21 -23.72
C GLY A 21 16.63 17.31 -23.95
N ASP A 22 17.27 18.46 -23.64
CA ASP A 22 18.72 18.60 -23.69
C ASP A 22 19.34 18.09 -22.38
N LEU A 23 19.27 16.75 -22.22
CA LEU A 23 19.67 16.07 -20.98
C LEU A 23 21.19 16.20 -20.74
N ASP A 24 22.01 16.20 -21.79
CA ASP A 24 23.46 16.32 -21.65
C ASP A 24 23.89 17.69 -21.09
N ALA A 25 23.28 18.76 -21.63
CA ALA A 25 23.56 20.11 -21.12
C ALA A 25 23.04 20.30 -19.69
N ALA A 26 21.86 19.75 -19.37
CA ALA A 26 21.31 19.77 -18.02
C ALA A 26 22.21 19.01 -17.03
N ALA A 27 22.65 17.79 -17.40
CA ALA A 27 23.53 16.95 -16.57
C ALA A 27 24.88 17.64 -16.30
N ARG A 28 25.44 18.32 -17.26
CA ARG A 28 26.71 19.06 -17.08
C ARG A 28 26.56 20.16 -16.04
N ILE A 29 25.52 21.02 -16.14
CA ILE A 29 25.29 22.10 -15.18
C ILE A 29 25.03 21.55 -13.77
N LEU A 30 24.14 20.53 -13.67
CA LEU A 30 23.82 19.89 -12.39
C LEU A 30 25.03 19.19 -11.78
N GLY A 31 25.89 18.58 -12.62
CA GLY A 31 27.14 17.96 -12.18
C GLY A 31 28.13 18.94 -11.61
N GLU A 32 28.30 20.11 -12.22
CA GLU A 32 29.15 21.19 -11.70
C GLU A 32 28.66 21.69 -10.34
N LEU A 33 27.33 21.90 -10.18
CA LEU A 33 26.74 22.33 -8.92
C LEU A 33 26.81 21.24 -7.83
N ALA A 34 26.58 19.99 -8.18
CA ALA A 34 26.63 18.86 -7.23
C ALA A 34 28.08 18.57 -6.76
N ALA A 35 29.08 18.92 -7.54
CA ALA A 35 30.50 18.74 -7.22
C ALA A 35 31.04 19.77 -6.25
N ASP A 36 30.37 20.91 -6.07
CA ASP A 36 30.81 21.96 -5.14
C ASP A 36 30.43 21.56 -3.68
N PRO A 37 31.41 21.24 -2.81
CA PRO A 37 31.13 20.79 -1.44
C PRO A 37 30.44 21.85 -0.58
N ASP A 38 30.72 23.12 -0.84
CA ASP A 38 30.21 24.27 -0.08
C ASP A 38 29.05 24.98 -0.79
N GLY A 39 28.64 24.48 -1.97
CA GLY A 39 27.57 25.06 -2.77
C GLY A 39 26.21 24.94 -2.08
N PRO A 40 25.44 26.05 -1.98
CA PRO A 40 24.12 26.02 -1.35
C PRO A 40 23.14 25.11 -2.07
N ASP A 41 23.31 24.93 -3.37
CA ASP A 41 22.41 24.15 -4.24
C ASP A 41 22.87 22.70 -4.44
N ARG A 42 23.95 22.28 -3.79
CA ARG A 42 24.57 20.97 -3.98
C ARG A 42 23.59 19.81 -3.86
N ALA A 43 22.78 19.80 -2.80
CA ALA A 43 21.84 18.71 -2.54
C ALA A 43 20.75 18.63 -3.62
N GLN A 44 20.18 19.78 -3.98
CA GLN A 44 19.15 19.88 -5.01
C GLN A 44 19.70 19.53 -6.39
N ALA A 45 20.88 20.03 -6.72
CA ALA A 45 21.56 19.73 -7.98
C ALA A 45 21.86 18.23 -8.12
N ALA A 46 22.32 17.58 -7.05
CA ALA A 46 22.59 16.14 -7.05
C ALA A 46 21.33 15.29 -7.27
N VAL A 47 20.19 15.69 -6.69
CA VAL A 47 18.89 15.03 -6.98
C VAL A 47 18.49 15.25 -8.43
N GLY A 48 18.55 16.49 -8.92
CA GLY A 48 18.24 16.82 -10.32
C GLY A 48 19.14 16.05 -11.30
N LEU A 49 20.42 15.91 -10.99
CA LEU A 49 21.36 15.12 -11.77
C LEU A 49 20.97 13.65 -11.82
N ALA A 50 20.57 13.07 -10.68
CA ALA A 50 20.12 11.69 -10.66
C ALA A 50 18.92 11.45 -11.59
N VAL A 51 17.93 12.34 -11.56
CA VAL A 51 16.75 12.27 -12.43
C VAL A 51 17.14 12.40 -13.92
N VAL A 52 17.97 13.36 -14.26
CA VAL A 52 18.39 13.59 -15.66
C VAL A 52 19.21 12.43 -16.21
N LEU A 53 20.13 11.86 -15.41
CA LEU A 53 20.93 10.70 -15.81
C LEU A 53 20.08 9.44 -15.96
N GLU A 54 19.06 9.24 -15.11
CA GLU A 54 18.12 8.14 -15.30
C GLU A 54 17.35 8.28 -16.61
N GLN A 55 16.85 9.47 -16.94
CA GLN A 55 16.15 9.74 -18.20
C GLN A 55 17.05 9.51 -19.44
N SER A 56 18.35 9.77 -19.32
CA SER A 56 19.32 9.49 -20.36
C SER A 56 19.76 8.02 -20.46
N GLY A 57 19.35 7.19 -19.47
CA GLY A 57 19.71 5.76 -19.40
C GLY A 57 21.02 5.48 -18.66
N ASP A 58 21.69 6.48 -18.11
CA ASP A 58 22.87 6.30 -17.25
C ASP A 58 22.47 5.98 -15.80
N VAL A 59 22.06 4.72 -15.58
CA VAL A 59 21.59 4.25 -14.27
C VAL A 59 22.68 4.33 -13.19
N GLU A 60 23.93 4.01 -13.52
CA GLU A 60 25.01 4.05 -12.53
C GLU A 60 25.40 5.49 -12.16
N GLY A 61 25.43 6.38 -13.13
CA GLY A 61 25.60 7.81 -12.88
C GLY A 61 24.48 8.39 -12.04
N ALA A 62 23.23 8.02 -12.32
CA ALA A 62 22.06 8.42 -11.54
C ALA A 62 22.17 7.98 -10.08
N ARG A 63 22.58 6.73 -9.82
CA ARG A 63 22.83 6.22 -8.47
C ARG A 63 23.96 6.94 -7.75
N ALA A 64 25.03 7.26 -8.46
CA ALA A 64 26.15 8.01 -7.88
C ALA A 64 25.70 9.42 -7.47
N ALA A 65 24.93 10.11 -8.30
CA ALA A 65 24.36 11.41 -8.02
C ALA A 65 23.38 11.35 -6.82
N ALA A 66 22.50 10.36 -6.78
CA ALA A 66 21.57 10.16 -5.66
C ALA A 66 22.33 9.90 -4.33
N ARG A 67 23.40 9.10 -4.34
CA ARG A 67 24.24 8.92 -3.14
C ARG A 67 24.93 10.22 -2.70
N THR A 68 25.32 11.07 -3.65
CA THR A 68 25.85 12.41 -3.34
C THR A 68 24.81 13.27 -2.64
N ALA A 69 23.56 13.29 -3.13
CA ALA A 69 22.47 14.01 -2.49
C ALA A 69 22.19 13.50 -1.08
N LEU A 70 22.11 12.15 -0.91
CA LEU A 70 21.91 11.52 0.39
C LEU A 70 23.01 11.89 1.38
N ALA A 71 24.26 11.88 0.93
CA ALA A 71 25.42 12.22 1.77
C ALA A 71 25.45 13.70 2.24
N THR A 72 24.67 14.59 1.62
CA THR A 72 24.56 15.98 2.10
C THR A 72 23.83 16.09 3.43
N GLY A 73 22.99 15.11 3.78
CA GLY A 73 22.13 15.16 4.96
C GLY A 73 21.04 16.23 4.89
N HIS A 74 20.80 16.85 3.74
CA HIS A 74 19.72 17.83 3.60
C HIS A 74 18.35 17.15 3.76
N PRO A 75 17.51 17.56 4.72
CA PRO A 75 16.31 16.77 5.10
C PRO A 75 15.40 16.43 3.92
N GLU A 76 15.17 17.38 3.02
CA GLU A 76 14.29 17.19 1.86
C GLU A 76 14.99 16.40 0.75
N TYR A 77 16.15 16.86 0.29
CA TYR A 77 16.81 16.27 -0.88
C TYR A 77 17.47 14.93 -0.60
N ALA A 78 17.94 14.69 0.65
CA ALA A 78 18.45 13.38 1.03
C ALA A 78 17.33 12.32 1.08
N ALA A 79 16.15 12.69 1.61
CA ALA A 79 14.99 11.79 1.61
C ALA A 79 14.53 11.48 0.17
N GLN A 80 14.43 12.50 -0.67
CA GLN A 80 14.06 12.34 -2.08
C GLN A 80 15.04 11.43 -2.84
N ALA A 81 16.36 11.64 -2.62
CA ALA A 81 17.39 10.80 -3.22
C ALA A 81 17.32 9.34 -2.76
N ALA A 82 17.07 9.10 -1.47
CA ALA A 82 16.92 7.76 -0.92
C ALA A 82 15.68 7.07 -1.50
N CYS A 83 14.54 7.77 -1.64
CA CYS A 83 13.35 7.26 -2.33
C CYS A 83 13.65 6.88 -3.78
N HIS A 84 14.37 7.74 -4.50
CA HIS A 84 14.74 7.48 -5.89
C HIS A 84 15.62 6.22 -6.02
N LEU A 85 16.61 6.05 -5.15
CA LEU A 85 17.44 4.84 -5.08
C LEU A 85 16.60 3.59 -4.79
N ALA A 86 15.70 3.67 -3.81
CA ALA A 86 14.86 2.56 -3.39
C ALA A 86 13.96 2.07 -4.51
N GLN A 87 13.23 2.99 -5.15
CA GLN A 87 12.37 2.69 -6.31
C GLN A 87 13.16 2.13 -7.50
N GLY A 88 14.38 2.63 -7.73
CA GLY A 88 15.28 2.11 -8.74
C GLY A 88 15.67 0.65 -8.49
N PHE A 89 16.01 0.32 -7.25
CA PHE A 89 16.33 -1.05 -6.85
C PHE A 89 15.10 -1.99 -6.92
N GLU A 90 13.91 -1.51 -6.54
CA GLU A 90 12.67 -2.30 -6.67
C GLU A 90 12.38 -2.66 -8.13
N ARG A 91 12.49 -1.70 -9.05
CA ARG A 91 12.29 -1.94 -10.50
C ARG A 91 13.25 -2.99 -11.07
N GLU A 92 14.43 -3.14 -10.48
CA GLU A 92 15.43 -4.15 -10.86
C GLU A 92 15.30 -5.48 -10.09
N GLY A 93 14.34 -5.60 -9.17
CA GLY A 93 14.19 -6.79 -8.32
C GLY A 93 15.31 -6.95 -7.29
N ARG A 94 16.03 -5.88 -6.94
CA ARG A 94 17.16 -5.88 -5.99
C ARG A 94 16.64 -5.57 -4.57
N GLU A 95 15.85 -6.47 -4.03
CA GLU A 95 15.05 -6.26 -2.81
C GLU A 95 15.87 -5.84 -1.59
N GLU A 96 17.03 -6.47 -1.34
CA GLU A 96 17.89 -6.11 -0.20
C GLU A 96 18.42 -4.67 -0.30
N GLN A 97 18.74 -4.21 -1.50
CA GLN A 97 19.20 -2.83 -1.70
C GLN A 97 18.05 -1.84 -1.64
N ALA A 98 16.87 -2.22 -2.14
CA ALA A 98 15.65 -1.44 -1.99
C ALA A 98 15.31 -1.27 -0.51
N ARG A 99 15.34 -2.35 0.28
CA ARG A 99 15.14 -2.33 1.73
C ARG A 99 16.11 -1.37 2.42
N GLY A 100 17.40 -1.49 2.12
CA GLY A 100 18.42 -0.59 2.70
C GLY A 100 18.20 0.88 2.33
N ALA A 101 17.77 1.17 1.11
CA ALA A 101 17.47 2.53 0.67
C ALA A 101 16.19 3.07 1.34
N TRP A 102 15.13 2.28 1.51
CA TRP A 102 13.94 2.68 2.26
C TRP A 102 14.22 2.92 3.75
N GLN A 103 15.09 2.10 4.36
CA GLN A 103 15.58 2.36 5.72
C GLN A 103 16.36 3.66 5.82
N ALA A 104 17.12 4.05 4.78
CA ALA A 104 17.77 5.35 4.73
C ALA A 104 16.76 6.50 4.67
N VAL A 105 15.61 6.36 3.98
CA VAL A 105 14.50 7.34 4.03
C VAL A 105 14.02 7.54 5.46
N LEU A 106 13.77 6.43 6.18
CA LEU A 106 13.37 6.49 7.60
C LEU A 106 14.45 7.14 8.47
N GLY A 107 15.73 6.85 8.18
CA GLY A 107 16.87 7.45 8.89
C GLY A 107 16.97 8.97 8.71
N VAL A 108 16.58 9.51 7.55
CA VAL A 108 16.47 10.96 7.31
C VAL A 108 15.29 11.55 8.09
N GLY A 109 14.17 10.83 8.20
CA GLY A 109 13.03 11.18 9.04
C GLY A 109 12.17 12.33 8.52
N THR A 110 12.20 12.65 7.22
CA THR A 110 11.36 13.70 6.63
C THR A 110 9.91 13.25 6.57
N ALA A 111 9.03 13.94 7.29
CA ALA A 111 7.64 13.52 7.52
C ALA A 111 6.86 13.14 6.24
N ALA A 112 7.06 13.87 5.14
CA ALA A 112 6.40 13.60 3.87
C ALA A 112 6.81 12.27 3.20
N TYR A 113 7.96 11.69 3.56
CA TYR A 113 8.47 10.46 2.95
C TYR A 113 8.39 9.24 3.87
N VAL A 114 8.24 9.46 5.18
CA VAL A 114 8.19 8.38 6.18
C VAL A 114 7.05 7.39 5.93
N PRO A 115 5.80 7.83 5.68
CA PRO A 115 4.70 6.89 5.41
C PRO A 115 4.93 6.03 4.17
N LEU A 116 5.48 6.64 3.11
CA LEU A 116 5.82 5.92 1.88
C LEU A 116 6.92 4.87 2.11
N ALA A 117 7.93 5.20 2.92
CA ALA A 117 8.99 4.26 3.23
C ALA A 117 8.49 3.05 4.03
N HIS A 118 7.62 3.27 5.02
CA HIS A 118 6.97 2.19 5.75
C HIS A 118 6.08 1.33 4.84
N LEU A 119 5.25 1.94 3.98
CA LEU A 119 4.42 1.20 3.02
C LEU A 119 5.27 0.32 2.08
N ALA A 120 6.38 0.86 1.57
CA ALA A 120 7.27 0.11 0.69
C ALA A 120 7.99 -1.05 1.43
N LEU A 121 8.44 -0.82 2.67
CA LEU A 121 9.03 -1.87 3.51
C LEU A 121 8.02 -2.98 3.84
N ALA A 122 6.76 -2.61 4.12
CA ALA A 122 5.67 -3.56 4.34
C ALA A 122 5.47 -4.47 3.12
N ARG A 123 5.41 -3.90 1.92
CA ARG A 123 5.29 -4.66 0.66
C ARG A 123 6.49 -5.58 0.41
N LEU A 124 7.71 -5.12 0.73
CA LEU A 124 8.92 -5.95 0.65
C LEU A 124 8.84 -7.13 1.65
N ALA A 125 8.35 -6.89 2.86
CA ALA A 125 8.17 -7.93 3.87
C ALA A 125 7.07 -8.93 3.46
N THR A 126 5.94 -8.45 2.89
CA THR A 126 4.87 -9.32 2.36
C THR A 126 5.38 -10.24 1.26
N ARG A 127 6.15 -9.73 0.31
CA ARG A 127 6.75 -10.56 -0.76
C ARG A 127 7.76 -11.59 -0.23
N ALA A 128 8.43 -11.28 0.89
CA ALA A 128 9.34 -12.18 1.57
C ALA A 128 8.64 -13.13 2.55
N GLU A 129 7.30 -13.09 2.63
CA GLU A 129 6.49 -13.86 3.58
C GLU A 129 6.82 -13.61 5.07
N HIS A 130 7.37 -12.43 5.37
CA HIS A 130 7.68 -11.98 6.73
C HIS A 130 6.48 -11.23 7.32
N LEU A 131 5.43 -11.97 7.71
CA LEU A 131 4.12 -11.43 8.04
C LEU A 131 4.12 -10.44 9.22
N GLU A 132 4.83 -10.76 10.30
CA GLU A 132 4.93 -9.88 11.48
C GLU A 132 5.62 -8.54 11.14
N GLU A 133 6.65 -8.58 10.28
CA GLU A 133 7.32 -7.38 9.81
C GLU A 133 6.39 -6.58 8.88
N ALA A 134 5.68 -7.25 7.96
CA ALA A 134 4.74 -6.62 7.06
C ALA A 134 3.62 -5.88 7.83
N GLU A 135 2.99 -6.54 8.78
CA GLU A 135 1.95 -5.95 9.63
C GLU A 135 2.48 -4.73 10.38
N LYS A 136 3.64 -4.85 11.02
CA LYS A 136 4.28 -3.74 11.75
C LYS A 136 4.52 -2.54 10.86
N GLU A 137 5.08 -2.75 9.67
CA GLU A 137 5.41 -1.67 8.74
C GLU A 137 4.14 -1.04 8.12
N PHE A 138 3.09 -1.83 7.82
CA PHE A 138 1.80 -1.29 7.39
C PHE A 138 1.16 -0.42 8.48
N ARG A 139 1.14 -0.85 9.74
CA ARG A 139 0.60 -0.04 10.85
C ARG A 139 1.38 1.25 11.03
N ALA A 140 2.71 1.22 10.88
CA ALA A 140 3.55 2.41 10.93
C ALA A 140 3.25 3.37 9.75
N ALA A 141 2.98 2.86 8.56
CA ALA A 141 2.56 3.66 7.41
C ALA A 141 1.20 4.34 7.64
N MET A 142 0.24 3.61 8.23
CA MET A 142 -1.07 4.15 8.62
C MET A 142 -0.93 5.30 9.62
N GLU A 143 -0.23 5.06 10.73
CA GLU A 143 -0.05 6.02 11.81
C GLU A 143 0.67 7.28 11.32
N THR A 144 1.79 7.11 10.63
CA THR A 144 2.58 8.24 10.12
C THR A 144 1.87 8.99 9.01
N GLY A 145 1.10 8.30 8.16
CA GLY A 145 0.28 8.91 7.11
C GLY A 145 -0.86 9.75 7.69
N ALA A 146 -1.61 9.21 8.66
CA ALA A 146 -2.72 9.90 9.32
C ALA A 146 -2.29 11.20 10.01
N HIS A 147 -1.10 11.21 10.64
CA HIS A 147 -0.60 12.36 11.39
C HIS A 147 0.33 13.27 10.59
N GLY A 148 0.90 12.78 9.49
CA GLY A 148 1.92 13.49 8.70
C GLY A 148 1.39 14.28 7.50
N GLY A 149 0.08 14.27 7.24
CA GLY A 149 -0.52 14.93 6.07
C GLY A 149 -0.44 14.09 4.79
N GLU A 150 -0.17 12.78 4.92
CA GLU A 150 -0.10 11.82 3.82
C GLU A 150 -1.20 10.75 3.98
N GLU A 151 -2.43 11.20 4.28
CA GLU A 151 -3.57 10.34 4.62
C GLU A 151 -3.89 9.31 3.52
N ARG A 152 -3.60 9.65 2.26
CA ARG A 152 -3.77 8.72 1.13
C ARG A 152 -2.85 7.50 1.26
N ILE A 153 -1.58 7.71 1.65
CA ILE A 153 -0.62 6.63 1.86
C ILE A 153 -1.04 5.78 3.06
N GLY A 154 -1.50 6.43 4.13
CA GLY A 154 -2.05 5.73 5.29
C GLY A 154 -3.27 4.87 4.95
N ALA A 155 -4.22 5.40 4.19
CA ALA A 155 -5.39 4.67 3.74
C ALA A 155 -5.03 3.49 2.81
N GLN A 156 -4.06 3.68 1.93
CA GLN A 156 -3.54 2.59 1.08
C GLN A 156 -2.87 1.49 1.91
N ALA A 157 -2.08 1.86 2.93
CA ALA A 157 -1.47 0.90 3.83
C ALA A 157 -2.51 0.07 4.59
N ALA A 158 -3.60 0.70 5.04
CA ALA A 158 -4.71 0.01 5.69
C ALA A 158 -5.42 -0.98 4.75
N ALA A 159 -5.66 -0.58 3.51
CA ALA A 159 -6.29 -1.43 2.50
C ALA A 159 -5.45 -2.69 2.23
N GLU A 160 -4.13 -2.54 2.07
CA GLU A 160 -3.21 -3.65 1.82
C GLU A 160 -3.01 -4.54 3.07
N LEU A 161 -3.00 -3.95 4.27
CA LEU A 161 -2.97 -4.72 5.52
C LEU A 161 -4.23 -5.54 5.71
N ALA A 162 -5.40 -4.96 5.44
CA ALA A 162 -6.66 -5.67 5.52
C ALA A 162 -6.72 -6.84 4.52
N GLU A 163 -6.20 -6.66 3.30
CA GLU A 163 -6.07 -7.74 2.32
C GLU A 163 -5.17 -8.87 2.85
N LEU A 164 -4.00 -8.52 3.40
CA LEU A 164 -3.09 -9.48 4.03
C LEU A 164 -3.78 -10.27 5.16
N MET A 165 -4.53 -9.61 6.04
CA MET A 165 -5.28 -10.26 7.13
C MET A 165 -6.40 -11.17 6.60
N MET A 166 -7.10 -10.75 5.54
CA MET A 166 -8.12 -11.58 4.89
C MET A 166 -7.52 -12.85 4.29
N ASP A 167 -6.34 -12.77 3.67
CA ASP A 167 -5.62 -13.93 3.12
C ASP A 167 -5.18 -14.92 4.21
N HIS A 168 -4.99 -14.43 5.44
CA HIS A 168 -4.65 -15.24 6.60
C HIS A 168 -5.87 -15.65 7.45
N ALA A 169 -7.08 -15.47 6.91
CA ALA A 169 -8.34 -15.80 7.58
C ALA A 169 -8.58 -15.04 8.90
N GLU A 170 -8.17 -13.79 8.95
CA GLU A 170 -8.34 -12.87 10.08
C GLU A 170 -9.31 -11.71 9.75
N PRO A 171 -10.58 -12.00 9.35
CA PRO A 171 -11.51 -10.97 8.91
C PRO A 171 -11.89 -9.95 10.00
N GLY A 172 -11.80 -10.34 11.27
CA GLY A 172 -12.01 -9.43 12.40
C GLY A 172 -10.95 -8.34 12.47
N ALA A 173 -9.67 -8.73 12.41
CA ALA A 173 -8.56 -7.80 12.39
C ALA A 173 -8.58 -6.89 11.13
N ALA A 174 -8.93 -7.46 9.98
CA ALA A 174 -9.11 -6.68 8.75
C ALA A 174 -10.21 -5.61 8.91
N ALA A 175 -11.35 -5.97 9.52
CA ALA A 175 -12.43 -5.02 9.77
C ALA A 175 -12.02 -3.88 10.71
N GLU A 176 -11.29 -4.17 11.79
CA GLU A 176 -10.75 -3.16 12.72
C GLU A 176 -9.82 -2.18 12.02
N VAL A 177 -8.84 -2.67 11.25
CA VAL A 177 -7.91 -1.84 10.48
C VAL A 177 -8.64 -0.92 9.50
N LEU A 178 -9.66 -1.42 8.80
CA LEU A 178 -10.45 -0.63 7.86
C LEU A 178 -11.32 0.41 8.54
N LEU A 179 -11.86 0.12 9.74
CA LEU A 179 -12.61 1.10 10.54
C LEU A 179 -11.71 2.24 10.99
N ASP A 180 -10.51 1.93 11.50
CA ASP A 180 -9.52 2.93 11.88
C ASP A 180 -9.14 3.83 10.69
N ALA A 181 -8.92 3.23 9.52
CA ALA A 181 -8.58 3.98 8.30
C ALA A 181 -9.70 4.94 7.85
N LEU A 182 -10.96 4.57 8.04
CA LEU A 182 -12.11 5.42 7.68
C LEU A 182 -12.21 6.71 8.50
N GLU A 183 -11.49 6.79 9.65
CA GLU A 183 -11.47 8.00 10.48
C GLU A 183 -10.64 9.13 9.85
N PHE A 184 -9.61 8.79 9.05
CA PHE A 184 -8.69 9.77 8.48
C PHE A 184 -8.60 9.74 6.94
N ALA A 185 -9.14 8.70 6.30
CA ALA A 185 -9.00 8.51 4.85
C ALA A 185 -9.57 9.67 4.04
N PRO A 186 -8.90 10.11 2.96
CA PRO A 186 -9.46 11.07 2.01
C PRO A 186 -10.78 10.58 1.41
N GLY A 187 -11.70 11.51 1.12
CA GLY A 187 -13.05 11.17 0.69
C GLY A 187 -13.16 10.30 -0.55
N ASP A 188 -12.18 10.34 -1.45
CA ASP A 188 -12.09 9.52 -2.65
C ASP A 188 -11.60 8.09 -2.38
N GLU A 189 -10.92 7.82 -1.26
CA GLU A 189 -10.52 6.47 -0.81
C GLU A 189 -11.62 5.76 0.00
N VAL A 190 -12.50 6.51 0.66
CA VAL A 190 -13.56 5.99 1.53
C VAL A 190 -14.45 4.92 0.86
N PRO A 191 -14.91 5.07 -0.41
CA PRO A 191 -15.73 4.03 -1.03
C PRO A 191 -15.01 2.69 -1.16
N GLY A 192 -13.72 2.68 -1.49
CA GLY A 192 -12.90 1.47 -1.60
C GLY A 192 -12.78 0.74 -0.26
N LEU A 193 -12.40 1.48 0.79
CA LEU A 193 -12.29 0.95 2.16
C LEU A 193 -13.63 0.37 2.67
N ARG A 194 -14.76 1.04 2.37
CA ARG A 194 -16.09 0.53 2.74
C ARG A 194 -16.45 -0.77 2.04
N VAL A 195 -16.04 -0.96 0.78
CA VAL A 195 -16.25 -2.22 0.06
C VAL A 195 -15.44 -3.33 0.72
N GLN A 196 -14.15 -3.10 1.01
CA GLN A 196 -13.32 -4.09 1.70
C GLN A 196 -13.87 -4.42 3.10
N LEU A 197 -14.32 -3.42 3.86
CA LEU A 197 -14.96 -3.61 5.17
C LEU A 197 -16.23 -4.47 5.04
N GLY A 198 -17.05 -4.22 4.01
CA GLY A 198 -18.22 -5.04 3.71
C GLY A 198 -17.86 -6.50 3.44
N ILE A 199 -16.76 -6.74 2.72
CA ILE A 199 -16.23 -8.08 2.45
C ILE A 199 -15.77 -8.76 3.75
N ALA A 200 -15.03 -8.07 4.60
CA ALA A 200 -14.59 -8.60 5.90
C ALA A 200 -15.80 -8.97 6.78
N HIS A 201 -16.83 -8.14 6.83
CA HIS A 201 -18.07 -8.43 7.56
C HIS A 201 -18.85 -9.62 6.97
N LEU A 202 -18.80 -9.85 5.65
CA LEU A 202 -19.40 -11.02 5.04
C LEU A 202 -18.70 -12.32 5.47
N GLU A 203 -17.36 -12.32 5.59
CA GLU A 203 -16.62 -13.47 6.12
C GLU A 203 -16.95 -13.72 7.60
N LEU A 204 -17.02 -12.69 8.42
CA LEU A 204 -17.45 -12.80 9.81
C LEU A 204 -18.87 -13.37 9.91
N ALA A 205 -19.80 -12.86 9.10
CA ALA A 205 -21.18 -13.37 9.07
C ALA A 205 -21.21 -14.84 8.64
N CYS A 206 -20.42 -15.25 7.66
CA CYS A 206 -20.34 -16.67 7.25
C CYS A 206 -19.81 -17.55 8.39
N ALA A 207 -18.82 -17.09 9.16
CA ALA A 207 -18.30 -17.82 10.31
C ALA A 207 -19.36 -17.97 11.41
N GLU A 208 -20.08 -16.90 11.75
CA GLU A 208 -21.16 -16.92 12.75
C GLU A 208 -22.33 -17.85 12.33
N PHE A 209 -22.70 -17.84 11.04
CA PHE A 209 -23.72 -18.76 10.53
C PHE A 209 -23.26 -20.22 10.60
N ALA A 210 -22.01 -20.51 10.26
CA ALA A 210 -21.45 -21.86 10.36
C ALA A 210 -21.44 -22.34 11.82
N GLU A 211 -20.99 -21.50 12.76
CA GLU A 211 -20.99 -21.82 14.18
C GLU A 211 -22.42 -22.05 14.72
N SER A 212 -23.40 -21.28 14.26
CA SER A 212 -24.80 -21.46 14.63
C SER A 212 -25.36 -22.81 14.16
N VAL A 213 -24.92 -23.31 12.99
CA VAL A 213 -25.30 -24.64 12.48
C VAL A 213 -24.67 -25.75 13.33
N GLU A 214 -23.38 -25.62 13.66
CA GLU A 214 -22.64 -26.63 14.42
C GLU A 214 -23.01 -26.64 15.92
N GLY A 215 -23.39 -25.49 16.46
CA GLY A 215 -23.69 -25.30 17.90
C GLY A 215 -24.97 -25.93 18.38
N GLY A 216 -25.76 -26.60 17.50
CA GLY A 216 -26.98 -27.36 17.88
C GLY A 216 -28.16 -26.48 18.26
N ALA A 217 -28.32 -25.33 17.57
CA ALA A 217 -29.52 -24.51 17.69
C ALA A 217 -30.80 -25.27 17.35
N ASP A 218 -32.00 -24.71 17.66
CA ASP A 218 -33.24 -25.28 17.22
C ASP A 218 -33.35 -25.36 15.69
N ALA A 219 -34.17 -26.25 15.17
CA ALA A 219 -34.31 -26.54 13.73
C ALA A 219 -34.60 -25.28 12.89
N GLY A 220 -35.42 -24.35 13.40
CA GLY A 220 -35.74 -23.10 12.71
C GLY A 220 -34.56 -22.16 12.59
N THR A 221 -33.78 -22.01 13.67
CA THR A 221 -32.54 -21.17 13.72
C THR A 221 -31.48 -21.81 12.86
N SER A 222 -31.22 -23.12 12.95
CA SER A 222 -30.24 -23.82 12.11
C SER A 222 -30.60 -23.73 10.63
N ALA A 223 -31.87 -23.89 10.26
CA ALA A 223 -32.33 -23.76 8.88
C ALA A 223 -32.13 -22.33 8.34
N LEU A 224 -32.32 -21.28 9.17
CA LEU A 224 -32.06 -19.92 8.80
C LEU A 224 -30.55 -19.68 8.58
N ALA A 225 -29.70 -20.19 9.47
CA ALA A 225 -28.27 -20.10 9.36
C ALA A 225 -27.73 -20.78 8.08
N ILE A 226 -28.24 -21.99 7.77
CA ILE A 226 -27.94 -22.70 6.52
C ILE A 226 -28.33 -21.86 5.30
N GLU A 227 -29.56 -21.31 5.29
CA GLU A 227 -30.02 -20.41 4.21
C GLU A 227 -29.08 -19.23 4.02
N LEU A 228 -28.78 -18.47 5.10
CA LEU A 228 -27.95 -17.28 5.05
C LEU A 228 -26.51 -17.61 4.61
N LEU A 229 -25.93 -18.68 5.15
CA LEU A 229 -24.60 -19.13 4.75
C LEU A 229 -24.56 -19.50 3.26
N ALA A 230 -25.50 -20.33 2.80
CA ALA A 230 -25.54 -20.77 1.42
C ALA A 230 -25.80 -19.63 0.42
N ARG A 231 -26.55 -18.59 0.82
CA ARG A 231 -26.80 -17.41 -0.03
C ARG A 231 -25.63 -16.41 -0.03
N THR A 232 -24.83 -16.40 1.01
CA THR A 232 -23.69 -15.46 1.15
C THR A 232 -22.43 -15.99 0.47
N LEU A 233 -22.17 -17.29 0.52
CA LEU A 233 -20.98 -17.92 -0.05
C LEU A 233 -20.74 -17.61 -1.55
N PRO A 234 -21.76 -17.58 -2.44
CA PRO A 234 -21.56 -17.23 -3.84
C PRO A 234 -21.03 -15.81 -4.06
N LEU A 235 -21.36 -14.84 -3.17
CA LEU A 235 -20.85 -13.47 -3.22
C LEU A 235 -19.33 -13.42 -2.98
N ARG A 236 -18.77 -14.48 -2.40
CA ARG A 236 -17.34 -14.69 -2.14
C ARG A 236 -16.68 -15.63 -3.15
N GLY A 237 -17.33 -15.93 -4.29
CA GLY A 237 -16.84 -16.88 -5.29
C GLY A 237 -16.89 -18.34 -4.86
N ARG A 238 -17.54 -18.67 -3.71
CA ARG A 238 -17.63 -20.01 -3.12
C ARG A 238 -18.97 -20.70 -3.44
N ALA A 239 -19.38 -20.65 -4.70
CA ALA A 239 -20.68 -21.20 -5.14
C ALA A 239 -20.80 -22.72 -4.93
N GLU A 240 -19.69 -23.47 -5.05
CA GLU A 240 -19.68 -24.92 -4.79
C GLU A 240 -19.92 -25.23 -3.32
N ASP A 241 -19.35 -24.44 -2.42
CA ASP A 241 -19.57 -24.58 -0.98
C ASP A 241 -21.02 -24.29 -0.62
N ALA A 242 -21.64 -23.30 -1.25
CA ALA A 242 -23.06 -23.02 -1.09
C ALA A 242 -23.95 -24.28 -1.43
N GLY A 243 -23.59 -24.96 -2.52
CA GLY A 243 -24.25 -26.23 -2.88
C GLY A 243 -24.10 -27.28 -1.79
N ARG A 244 -22.92 -27.44 -1.22
CA ARG A 244 -22.67 -28.40 -0.10
C ARG A 244 -23.44 -28.01 1.15
N VAL A 245 -23.54 -26.75 1.49
CA VAL A 245 -24.31 -26.26 2.64
C VAL A 245 -25.80 -26.54 2.47
N TRP A 246 -26.35 -26.29 1.26
CA TRP A 246 -27.75 -26.70 0.97
C TRP A 246 -27.97 -28.20 1.06
N SER A 247 -27.08 -29.03 0.47
CA SER A 247 -27.19 -30.49 0.53
C SER A 247 -27.15 -30.99 1.98
N TYR A 248 -26.25 -30.45 2.80
CA TYR A 248 -26.16 -30.77 4.23
C TYR A 248 -27.54 -30.58 4.94
N GLY A 249 -28.16 -29.42 4.73
CA GLY A 249 -29.46 -29.12 5.37
C GLY A 249 -30.62 -29.94 4.80
N LEU A 250 -30.65 -30.16 3.48
CA LEU A 250 -31.71 -30.90 2.81
C LEU A 250 -31.71 -32.40 3.14
N GLU A 251 -30.52 -32.96 3.39
CA GLU A 251 -30.27 -34.39 3.65
C GLU A 251 -30.03 -34.70 5.14
N HIS A 252 -30.26 -33.69 6.01
CA HIS A 252 -29.98 -33.82 7.44
C HIS A 252 -30.83 -34.91 8.11
N GLU A 253 -30.25 -35.63 9.09
CA GLU A 253 -30.92 -36.74 9.81
C GLU A 253 -32.12 -36.27 10.64
N ASP A 254 -32.10 -35.03 11.16
CA ASP A 254 -33.27 -34.41 11.80
C ASP A 254 -34.29 -33.97 10.72
N GLU A 255 -35.36 -34.71 10.61
CA GLU A 255 -36.46 -34.44 9.67
C GLU A 255 -37.09 -33.04 9.88
N THR A 256 -37.08 -32.50 11.09
CA THR A 256 -37.62 -31.18 11.38
C THR A 256 -36.74 -30.11 10.74
N LEU A 257 -35.42 -30.22 10.90
CA LEU A 257 -34.44 -29.33 10.25
C LEU A 257 -34.52 -29.46 8.71
N ALA A 258 -34.52 -30.67 8.19
CA ALA A 258 -34.62 -30.90 6.75
C ALA A 258 -35.91 -30.33 6.13
N ALA A 259 -37.04 -30.42 6.83
CA ALA A 259 -38.31 -29.83 6.39
C ALA A 259 -38.23 -28.27 6.37
N GLU A 260 -37.68 -27.65 7.40
CA GLU A 260 -37.47 -26.19 7.46
C GLU A 260 -36.52 -25.70 6.37
N VAL A 261 -35.43 -26.42 6.09
CA VAL A 261 -34.49 -26.09 5.01
C VAL A 261 -35.16 -26.20 3.64
N ARG A 262 -35.97 -27.26 3.39
CA ARG A 262 -36.75 -27.42 2.13
C ARG A 262 -37.69 -26.24 1.88
N LEU A 263 -38.37 -25.75 2.91
CA LEU A 263 -39.25 -24.58 2.82
C LEU A 263 -38.47 -23.33 2.38
N ARG A 264 -37.26 -23.12 2.92
CA ARG A 264 -36.39 -21.96 2.63
C ARG A 264 -35.75 -22.08 1.25
N TYR A 265 -35.30 -23.27 0.87
CA TYR A 265 -34.68 -23.55 -0.43
C TYR A 265 -35.62 -23.23 -1.60
N HIS A 266 -36.92 -23.57 -1.48
CA HIS A 266 -37.91 -23.36 -2.53
C HIS A 266 -38.56 -21.98 -2.53
N ARG A 267 -38.26 -21.11 -1.56
CA ARG A 267 -38.95 -19.82 -1.43
C ARG A 267 -38.64 -18.84 -2.57
N ASP A 268 -37.49 -18.99 -3.26
CA ASP A 268 -37.02 -18.12 -4.35
C ASP A 268 -36.79 -18.90 -5.66
N ALA A 269 -37.25 -20.16 -5.76
CA ALA A 269 -37.28 -20.94 -6.98
C ALA A 269 -38.62 -20.75 -7.68
#